data_333fc9ea32fc15722689f2cb15a1cdf2
#
_entry.id   333fc9ea32fc15722689f2cb15a1cdf2
#
_cell.length_a   1.000
_cell.length_b   1.000
_cell.length_c   1.000
_cell.angle_alpha   90.00
_cell.angle_beta   90.00
_cell.angle_gamma   90.00
#
_symmetry.space_group_name_H-M   'P 1'
#
loop_
_entity.id
_entity.type
_entity.pdbx_description
1 polymer ?
#
loop_
_entity_poly.entity_id
_entity_poly.type
_entity_poly.pdbx_seq_one_letter_code
_entity_poly.pdbx_strand_id
1 'polypeptide(L)'
;MLMTPLLMHMATQHPQLHLEISRGRTDLLERSLRDRMIDALVVDARSLAPAPDLRATETYEMRGAFLCRRGHPLTRKRGGVSFEQLRAYPIASTPLSDEVARVLVERYGPDAHPAHCVTLHCEEIPSLVELTRHTDAVLIAIRAAGPDLAELVVKPALNATARFALVTLAGRSEAPALAIVRRLMQDLLRDA
;
A
#
# COMPACT_ATOMS: atom_id res chain seq x y z
N MET A 1 -0.33 -0.55 8.17
CA MET A 1 1.13 -0.46 8.30
C MET A 1 1.58 0.81 9.04
N LEU A 2 1.42 2.03 8.50
CA LEU A 2 1.84 3.28 9.16
C LEU A 2 0.91 3.75 10.30
N MET A 3 -0.40 3.58 10.15
CA MET A 3 -1.39 4.20 11.07
C MET A 3 -1.31 3.69 12.51
N THR A 4 -1.33 2.38 12.71
CA THR A 4 -1.28 1.83 14.08
C THR A 4 0.01 2.23 14.81
N PRO A 5 1.23 2.08 14.24
CA PRO A 5 2.45 2.58 14.86
C PRO A 5 2.43 4.09 15.13
N LEU A 6 1.88 4.89 14.19
CA LEU A 6 1.76 6.33 14.39
C LEU A 6 0.84 6.67 15.58
N LEU A 7 -0.34 6.06 15.64
CA LEU A 7 -1.27 6.26 16.77
C LEU A 7 -0.63 5.83 18.10
N MET A 8 0.05 4.68 18.14
CA MET A 8 0.75 4.21 19.33
C MET A 8 1.86 5.18 19.75
N HIS A 9 2.66 5.66 18.81
CA HIS A 9 3.71 6.64 19.08
C HIS A 9 3.14 7.94 19.62
N MET A 10 2.09 8.47 19.01
CA MET A 10 1.44 9.71 19.46
C MET A 10 0.86 9.55 20.87
N ALA A 11 0.15 8.46 21.12
CA ALA A 11 -0.44 8.20 22.44
C ALA A 11 0.60 8.08 23.57
N THR A 12 1.80 7.54 23.26
CA THR A 12 2.83 7.28 24.26
C THR A 12 3.84 8.42 24.43
N GLN A 13 4.21 9.08 23.33
CA GLN A 13 5.28 10.08 23.34
C GLN A 13 4.76 11.52 23.24
N HIS A 14 3.54 11.71 22.70
CA HIS A 14 2.97 13.03 22.47
C HIS A 14 1.48 13.11 22.84
N PRO A 15 1.10 12.75 24.09
CA PRO A 15 -0.32 12.61 24.48
C PRO A 15 -1.11 13.93 24.46
N GLN A 16 -0.43 15.07 24.36
CA GLN A 16 -1.04 16.39 24.28
C GLN A 16 -1.30 16.85 22.84
N LEU A 17 -0.77 16.14 21.83
CA LEU A 17 -1.00 16.47 20.44
C LEU A 17 -2.30 15.85 19.94
N HIS A 18 -3.11 16.67 19.27
CA HIS A 18 -4.28 16.17 18.55
C HIS A 18 -3.86 15.63 17.19
N LEU A 19 -4.19 14.36 16.92
CA LEU A 19 -3.97 13.70 15.64
C LEU A 19 -5.29 13.15 15.11
N GLU A 20 -5.67 13.61 13.94
CA GLU A 20 -6.77 13.05 13.17
C GLU A 20 -6.24 12.37 11.91
N ILE A 21 -6.66 11.13 11.66
CA ILE A 21 -6.28 10.38 10.46
C ILE A 21 -7.54 9.99 9.71
N SER A 22 -7.67 10.52 8.50
CA SER A 22 -8.73 10.18 7.55
C SER A 22 -8.21 9.31 6.43
N ARG A 23 -9.06 8.44 5.90
CA ARG A 23 -8.80 7.65 4.70
C ARG A 23 -9.75 8.09 3.60
N GLY A 24 -9.32 7.93 2.37
CA GLY A 24 -10.14 8.22 1.22
C GLY A 24 -9.39 8.07 -0.10
N ARG A 25 -10.11 8.26 -1.18
CA ARG A 25 -9.52 8.30 -2.52
C ARG A 25 -8.56 9.49 -2.64
N THR A 26 -7.49 9.31 -3.38
CA THR A 26 -6.44 10.32 -3.54
C THR A 26 -6.98 11.67 -3.99
N ASP A 27 -7.92 11.69 -4.96
CA ASP A 27 -8.53 12.93 -5.47
C ASP A 27 -9.32 13.71 -4.41
N LEU A 28 -9.99 13.00 -3.50
CA LEU A 28 -10.73 13.63 -2.39
C LEU A 28 -9.77 14.13 -1.31
N LEU A 29 -8.72 13.36 -1.01
CA LEU A 29 -7.69 13.79 -0.05
C LEU A 29 -6.89 14.99 -0.57
N GLU A 30 -6.59 15.06 -1.87
CA GLU A 30 -5.97 16.23 -2.48
C GLU A 30 -6.83 17.49 -2.34
N ARG A 31 -8.15 17.38 -2.55
CA ARG A 31 -9.09 18.49 -2.32
C ARG A 31 -9.08 18.92 -0.87
N SER A 32 -9.20 17.96 0.07
CA SER A 32 -9.15 18.24 1.51
C SER A 32 -7.85 18.93 1.92
N LEU A 33 -6.70 18.57 1.29
CA LEU A 33 -5.43 19.25 1.52
C LEU A 33 -5.45 20.70 1.01
N ARG A 34 -5.99 20.94 -0.21
CA ARG A 34 -6.14 22.29 -0.78
C ARG A 34 -7.11 23.15 0.03
N ASP A 35 -8.21 22.55 0.50
CA ASP A 35 -9.22 23.18 1.35
C ASP A 35 -8.74 23.34 2.81
N ARG A 36 -7.53 22.89 3.13
CA ARG A 36 -6.91 22.98 4.46
C ARG A 36 -7.65 22.22 5.56
N MET A 37 -8.40 21.23 5.17
CA MET A 37 -9.05 20.30 6.12
C MET A 37 -8.10 19.26 6.69
N ILE A 38 -6.97 19.02 6.00
CA ILE A 38 -5.87 18.19 6.46
C ILE A 38 -4.53 18.92 6.20
N ASP A 39 -3.52 18.61 7.00
CA ASP A 39 -2.18 19.25 6.90
C ASP A 39 -1.26 18.51 5.93
N ALA A 40 -1.45 17.22 5.77
CA ALA A 40 -0.66 16.38 4.87
C ALA A 40 -1.45 15.13 4.44
N LEU A 41 -1.00 14.50 3.37
CA LEU A 41 -1.47 13.17 2.98
C LEU A 41 -0.29 12.24 2.69
N VAL A 42 -0.49 10.94 2.93
CA VAL A 42 0.45 9.88 2.58
C VAL A 42 -0.20 9.02 1.52
N VAL A 43 0.36 9.03 0.32
CA VAL A 43 -0.19 8.34 -0.86
C VAL A 43 0.92 7.70 -1.70
N ASP A 44 0.55 6.81 -2.62
CA ASP A 44 1.48 6.45 -3.69
C ASP A 44 1.69 7.67 -4.58
N ALA A 45 2.92 8.17 -4.65
CA ALA A 45 3.29 9.36 -5.40
C ALA A 45 2.90 9.28 -6.89
N ARG A 46 2.75 8.08 -7.42
CA ARG A 46 2.34 7.83 -8.81
C ARG A 46 0.85 8.02 -9.06
N SER A 47 0.05 8.03 -7.99
CA SER A 47 -1.38 8.34 -8.07
C SER A 47 -1.69 9.83 -8.08
N LEU A 48 -0.66 10.69 -7.88
CA LEU A 48 -0.80 12.13 -7.90
C LEU A 48 -0.56 12.69 -9.31
N ALA A 49 -1.46 13.54 -9.77
CA ALA A 49 -1.16 14.37 -10.93
C ALA A 49 -0.11 15.44 -10.55
N PRO A 50 0.85 15.75 -11.44
CA PRO A 50 1.79 16.85 -11.21
C PRO A 50 1.03 18.15 -10.97
N ALA A 51 1.27 18.79 -9.83
CA ALA A 51 0.61 20.04 -9.44
C ALA A 51 1.61 20.96 -8.73
N PRO A 52 1.76 22.23 -9.16
CA PRO A 52 2.75 23.14 -8.61
C PRO A 52 2.45 23.58 -7.17
N ASP A 53 1.21 23.43 -6.75
CA ASP A 53 0.73 23.71 -5.38
C ASP A 53 0.95 22.56 -4.40
N LEU A 54 1.37 21.40 -4.88
CA LEU A 54 1.65 20.24 -4.04
C LEU A 54 3.16 19.97 -3.97
N ARG A 55 3.63 19.67 -2.78
CA ARG A 55 5.01 19.30 -2.49
C ARG A 55 5.07 17.87 -1.96
N ALA A 56 5.50 16.94 -2.78
CA ALA A 56 5.86 15.60 -2.35
C ALA A 56 7.31 15.64 -1.85
N THR A 57 7.51 15.31 -0.58
CA THR A 57 8.84 15.21 0.02
C THR A 57 9.09 13.76 0.38
N GLU A 58 10.33 13.31 0.21
CA GLU A 58 10.78 11.98 0.58
C GLU A 58 9.87 10.86 0.03
N THR A 59 10.38 10.09 -0.87
CA THR A 59 9.67 8.94 -1.42
C THR A 59 10.25 7.64 -0.88
N TYR A 60 9.39 6.70 -0.52
CA TYR A 60 9.73 5.39 0.02
C TYR A 60 9.22 4.33 -0.95
N GLU A 61 10.13 3.57 -1.52
CA GLU A 61 9.77 2.45 -2.38
C GLU A 61 9.55 1.20 -1.55
N MET A 62 8.41 0.54 -1.79
CA MET A 62 8.01 -0.68 -1.11
C MET A 62 7.70 -1.74 -2.16
N ARG A 63 8.33 -2.90 -2.03
CA ARG A 63 8.18 -4.00 -2.98
C ARG A 63 6.78 -4.62 -2.91
N GLY A 64 6.15 -4.78 -4.07
CA GLY A 64 4.90 -5.53 -4.23
C GLY A 64 5.13 -7.05 -4.16
N ALA A 65 4.15 -7.75 -3.63
CA ALA A 65 4.20 -9.20 -3.48
C ALA A 65 2.80 -9.83 -3.61
N PHE A 66 2.80 -11.12 -3.92
CA PHE A 66 1.63 -11.99 -3.74
C PHE A 66 1.77 -12.70 -2.39
N LEU A 67 0.85 -12.42 -1.49
CA LEU A 67 0.87 -12.93 -0.12
C LEU A 67 -0.28 -13.92 0.08
N CYS A 68 -0.05 -14.95 0.88
CA CYS A 68 -1.06 -15.93 1.27
C CYS A 68 -0.86 -16.38 2.71
N ARG A 69 -1.83 -17.08 3.29
CA ARG A 69 -1.66 -17.69 4.61
C ARG A 69 -0.53 -18.71 4.62
N ARG A 70 0.09 -18.91 5.76
CA ARG A 70 1.03 -20.02 5.96
C ARG A 70 0.30 -21.34 5.75
N GLY A 71 0.92 -22.27 5.02
CA GLY A 71 0.32 -23.55 4.69
C GLY A 71 -0.72 -23.52 3.54
N HIS A 72 -0.84 -22.39 2.83
CA HIS A 72 -1.62 -22.32 1.59
C HIS A 72 -1.13 -23.38 0.58
N PRO A 73 -2.03 -24.03 -0.21
CA PRO A 73 -1.63 -25.09 -1.15
C PRO A 73 -0.50 -24.68 -2.12
N LEU A 74 -0.49 -23.43 -2.55
CA LEU A 74 0.54 -22.92 -3.47
C LEU A 74 1.93 -22.83 -2.83
N THR A 75 2.07 -22.72 -1.52
CA THR A 75 3.39 -22.68 -0.85
C THR A 75 4.15 -24.00 -0.93
N ARG A 76 3.47 -25.10 -1.22
CA ARG A 76 4.07 -26.43 -1.35
C ARG A 76 4.69 -26.67 -2.73
N LYS A 77 4.46 -25.79 -3.71
CA LYS A 77 4.96 -25.95 -5.07
C LYS A 77 6.45 -25.64 -5.14
N ARG A 78 7.25 -26.65 -5.44
CA ARG A 78 8.68 -26.48 -5.70
C ARG A 78 8.88 -25.82 -7.06
N GLY A 79 9.73 -24.79 -7.12
CA GLY A 79 10.08 -24.11 -8.38
C GLY A 79 9.26 -22.88 -8.72
N GLY A 80 8.30 -22.48 -7.88
CA GLY A 80 7.48 -21.29 -8.05
C GLY A 80 6.10 -21.57 -8.64
N VAL A 81 5.28 -20.54 -8.70
CA VAL A 81 3.86 -20.57 -9.06
C VAL A 81 3.64 -19.74 -10.30
N SER A 82 2.87 -20.21 -11.28
CA SER A 82 2.42 -19.39 -12.41
C SER A 82 1.24 -18.49 -11.99
N PHE A 83 1.04 -17.41 -12.73
CA PHE A 83 -0.11 -16.52 -12.47
C PHE A 83 -1.46 -17.24 -12.69
N GLU A 84 -1.54 -18.14 -13.65
CA GLU A 84 -2.73 -18.97 -13.86
C GLU A 84 -3.08 -19.83 -12.64
N GLN A 85 -2.06 -20.35 -11.96
CA GLN A 85 -2.27 -21.10 -10.72
C GLN A 85 -2.74 -20.20 -9.55
N LEU A 86 -2.34 -18.92 -9.54
CA LEU A 86 -2.88 -17.93 -8.59
C LEU A 86 -4.36 -17.67 -8.83
N ARG A 87 -4.76 -17.53 -10.09
CA ARG A 87 -6.16 -17.26 -10.49
C ARG A 87 -7.15 -18.37 -10.11
N ALA A 88 -6.65 -19.56 -9.79
CA ALA A 88 -7.50 -20.61 -9.23
C ALA A 88 -8.03 -20.31 -7.82
N TYR A 89 -7.53 -19.24 -7.19
CA TYR A 89 -7.92 -18.76 -5.86
C TYR A 89 -8.46 -17.33 -5.94
N PRO A 90 -9.32 -16.91 -4.99
CA PRO A 90 -9.71 -15.51 -4.90
C PRO A 90 -8.49 -14.59 -4.76
N ILE A 91 -8.43 -13.55 -5.57
CA ILE A 91 -7.36 -12.55 -5.47
C ILE A 91 -7.94 -11.30 -4.81
N ALA A 92 -7.30 -10.85 -3.74
CA ALA A 92 -7.68 -9.67 -2.97
C ALA A 92 -6.66 -8.56 -3.15
N SER A 93 -7.10 -7.31 -3.21
CA SER A 93 -6.22 -6.14 -3.26
C SER A 93 -6.95 -4.86 -2.85
N THR A 94 -6.19 -3.85 -2.44
CA THR A 94 -6.64 -2.45 -2.53
C THR A 94 -6.71 -2.02 -3.98
N PRO A 95 -7.37 -0.89 -4.32
CA PRO A 95 -7.22 -0.30 -5.66
C PRO A 95 -5.74 -0.16 -6.02
N LEU A 96 -5.36 -0.74 -7.14
CA LEU A 96 -3.99 -0.71 -7.66
C LEU A 96 -3.83 0.48 -8.61
N SER A 97 -2.64 1.09 -8.64
CA SER A 97 -2.32 2.15 -9.60
C SER A 97 -2.26 1.59 -11.04
N ASP A 98 -2.47 2.46 -12.02
CA ASP A 98 -2.37 2.10 -13.45
C ASP A 98 -1.00 1.52 -13.80
N GLU A 99 0.06 1.97 -13.13
CA GLU A 99 1.40 1.43 -13.34
C GLU A 99 1.51 -0.03 -12.88
N VAL A 100 0.96 -0.35 -11.69
CA VAL A 100 0.93 -1.73 -11.20
C VAL A 100 0.05 -2.59 -12.10
N ALA A 101 -1.10 -2.07 -12.55
CA ALA A 101 -1.96 -2.77 -13.50
C ALA A 101 -1.21 -3.09 -14.81
N ARG A 102 -0.46 -2.12 -15.34
CA ARG A 102 0.38 -2.32 -16.54
C ARG A 102 1.44 -3.37 -16.29
N VAL A 103 2.17 -3.34 -15.18
CA VAL A 103 3.19 -4.35 -14.85
C VAL A 103 2.58 -5.75 -14.77
N LEU A 104 1.40 -5.89 -14.16
CA LEU A 104 0.70 -7.17 -14.09
C LEU A 104 0.37 -7.70 -15.49
N VAL A 105 -0.17 -6.86 -16.37
CA VAL A 105 -0.50 -7.24 -17.75
C VAL A 105 0.76 -7.58 -18.57
N GLU A 106 1.81 -6.77 -18.46
CA GLU A 106 3.09 -7.02 -19.16
C GLU A 106 3.73 -8.35 -18.74
N ARG A 107 3.62 -8.70 -17.45
CA ARG A 107 4.25 -9.90 -16.88
C ARG A 107 3.45 -11.18 -17.09
N TYR A 108 2.12 -11.07 -17.00
CA TYR A 108 1.25 -12.25 -16.88
C TYR A 108 0.14 -12.30 -17.94
N GLY A 109 0.08 -11.31 -18.83
CA GLY A 109 -0.91 -11.24 -19.90
C GLY A 109 -2.18 -10.45 -19.52
N PRO A 110 -3.07 -10.22 -20.50
CA PRO A 110 -4.27 -9.37 -20.34
C PRO A 110 -5.19 -9.78 -19.19
N ASP A 111 -5.25 -11.07 -18.93
CA ASP A 111 -6.06 -11.63 -17.85
C ASP A 111 -5.57 -11.25 -16.45
N ALA A 112 -4.35 -10.73 -16.34
CA ALA A 112 -3.79 -10.23 -15.10
C ALA A 112 -4.16 -8.76 -14.81
N HIS A 113 -4.92 -8.12 -15.69
CA HIS A 113 -5.44 -6.79 -15.38
C HIS A 113 -6.30 -6.84 -14.11
N PRO A 114 -6.10 -5.94 -13.14
CA PRO A 114 -6.80 -5.97 -11.84
C PRO A 114 -8.32 -6.07 -11.97
N ALA A 115 -8.92 -5.40 -12.97
CA ALA A 115 -10.36 -5.48 -13.22
C ALA A 115 -10.85 -6.90 -13.60
N HIS A 116 -9.95 -7.77 -14.06
CA HIS A 116 -10.29 -9.15 -14.46
C HIS A 116 -9.90 -10.18 -13.39
N CYS A 117 -8.78 -9.96 -12.71
CA CYS A 117 -8.23 -10.97 -11.81
C CYS A 117 -8.53 -10.72 -10.33
N VAL A 118 -8.71 -9.47 -9.90
CA VAL A 118 -8.99 -9.16 -8.50
C VAL A 118 -10.50 -9.32 -8.26
N THR A 119 -10.85 -10.26 -7.39
CA THR A 119 -12.26 -10.57 -7.06
C THR A 119 -12.72 -9.91 -5.76
N LEU A 120 -11.78 -9.50 -4.90
CA LEU A 120 -12.05 -8.90 -3.61
C LEU A 120 -11.33 -7.56 -3.48
N HIS A 121 -12.07 -6.47 -3.58
CA HIS A 121 -11.56 -5.11 -3.44
C HIS A 121 -11.93 -4.51 -2.09
N CYS A 122 -10.95 -3.99 -1.35
CA CYS A 122 -11.17 -3.25 -0.11
C CYS A 122 -10.05 -2.22 0.06
N GLU A 123 -10.37 -0.99 0.45
CA GLU A 123 -9.36 0.04 0.72
C GLU A 123 -8.65 -0.16 2.07
N GLU A 124 -9.11 -1.13 2.88
CA GLU A 124 -8.59 -1.38 4.21
C GLU A 124 -7.65 -2.59 4.24
N ILE A 125 -6.34 -2.34 4.19
CA ILE A 125 -5.30 -3.39 4.21
C ILE A 125 -5.43 -4.34 5.41
N PRO A 126 -5.67 -3.90 6.67
CA PRO A 126 -5.83 -4.82 7.78
C PRO A 126 -6.91 -5.87 7.56
N SER A 127 -8.05 -5.49 7.01
CA SER A 127 -9.15 -6.42 6.68
C SER A 127 -8.76 -7.43 5.60
N LEU A 128 -8.00 -7.00 4.58
CA LEU A 128 -7.49 -7.90 3.55
C LEU A 128 -6.43 -8.86 4.08
N VAL A 129 -5.58 -8.41 4.98
CA VAL A 129 -4.59 -9.27 5.66
C VAL A 129 -5.31 -10.32 6.52
N GLU A 130 -6.34 -9.92 7.27
CA GLU A 130 -7.13 -10.82 8.10
C GLU A 130 -7.90 -11.86 7.26
N LEU A 131 -8.53 -11.42 6.17
CA LEU A 131 -9.12 -12.32 5.18
C LEU A 131 -8.12 -13.37 4.70
N THR A 132 -6.91 -12.91 4.33
CA THR A 132 -5.86 -13.78 3.79
C THR A 132 -5.34 -14.78 4.82
N ARG A 133 -5.30 -14.42 6.11
CA ARG A 133 -4.94 -15.34 7.20
C ARG A 133 -5.88 -16.51 7.33
N HIS A 134 -7.17 -16.29 7.11
CA HIS A 134 -8.23 -17.25 7.40
C HIS A 134 -8.80 -17.96 6.17
N THR A 135 -8.34 -17.59 4.97
CA THR A 135 -8.84 -18.18 3.72
C THR A 135 -7.69 -18.55 2.77
N ASP A 136 -8.04 -19.18 1.65
CA ASP A 136 -7.11 -19.41 0.55
C ASP A 136 -7.08 -18.25 -0.45
N ALA A 137 -7.47 -17.03 -0.05
CA ALA A 137 -7.29 -15.85 -0.87
C ALA A 137 -5.80 -15.48 -0.99
N VAL A 138 -5.42 -14.98 -2.17
CA VAL A 138 -4.10 -14.44 -2.44
C VAL A 138 -4.20 -12.91 -2.43
N LEU A 139 -3.41 -12.26 -1.59
CA LEU A 139 -3.38 -10.81 -1.46
C LEU A 139 -2.27 -10.21 -2.33
N ILE A 140 -2.63 -9.29 -3.22
CA ILE A 140 -1.68 -8.40 -3.90
C ILE A 140 -1.51 -7.15 -3.06
N ALA A 141 -0.34 -6.98 -2.47
CA ALA A 141 -0.01 -5.83 -1.63
C ALA A 141 1.51 -5.63 -1.58
N ILE A 142 1.96 -4.56 -0.91
CA ILE A 142 3.38 -4.46 -0.55
C ILE A 142 3.74 -5.58 0.43
N ARG A 143 4.96 -6.11 0.32
CA ARG A 143 5.43 -7.23 1.16
C ARG A 143 5.25 -6.97 2.66
N ALA A 144 5.54 -5.76 3.08
CA ALA A 144 5.46 -5.35 4.48
C ALA A 144 4.02 -5.22 5.03
N ALA A 145 2.98 -5.32 4.19
CA ALA A 145 1.59 -5.25 4.65
C ALA A 145 1.18 -6.43 5.53
N GLY A 146 1.77 -7.62 5.30
CA GLY A 146 1.49 -8.84 6.05
C GLY A 146 2.78 -9.59 6.39
N PRO A 147 3.55 -9.16 7.40
CA PRO A 147 4.85 -9.75 7.71
C PRO A 147 4.75 -11.23 8.15
N ASP A 148 3.62 -11.62 8.70
CA ASP A 148 3.30 -12.99 9.12
C ASP A 148 2.75 -13.87 7.99
N LEU A 149 2.34 -13.28 6.85
CA LEU A 149 1.89 -14.02 5.67
C LEU A 149 3.10 -14.60 4.91
N ALA A 150 2.85 -15.69 4.20
CA ALA A 150 3.82 -16.27 3.29
C ALA A 150 3.80 -15.53 1.95
N GLU A 151 4.99 -15.23 1.42
CA GLU A 151 5.12 -14.72 0.06
C GLU A 151 5.17 -15.87 -0.94
N LEU A 152 4.41 -15.76 -2.02
CA LEU A 152 4.45 -16.71 -3.13
C LEU A 152 5.52 -16.31 -4.14
N VAL A 153 6.39 -17.25 -4.45
CA VAL A 153 7.39 -17.09 -5.52
C VAL A 153 6.69 -17.29 -6.86
N VAL A 154 6.27 -16.20 -7.49
CA VAL A 154 5.57 -16.23 -8.78
C VAL A 154 6.57 -16.11 -9.93
N LYS A 155 6.33 -16.83 -11.00
CA LYS A 155 7.16 -16.80 -12.21
C LYS A 155 6.33 -16.38 -13.44
N PRO A 156 6.81 -15.33 -14.16
CA PRO A 156 7.93 -14.44 -13.84
C PRO A 156 7.70 -13.63 -12.54
N ALA A 157 8.77 -13.09 -11.94
CA ALA A 157 8.65 -12.30 -10.72
C ALA A 157 7.82 -11.02 -10.95
N LEU A 158 7.04 -10.58 -9.95
CA LEU A 158 6.14 -9.42 -10.08
C LEU A 158 6.92 -8.13 -10.40
N ASN A 159 8.03 -7.86 -9.71
CA ASN A 159 8.87 -6.67 -9.88
C ASN A 159 8.06 -5.35 -9.92
N ALA A 160 7.02 -5.26 -9.12
CA ALA A 160 6.25 -4.04 -8.91
C ALA A 160 6.61 -3.41 -7.57
N THR A 161 6.63 -2.09 -7.53
CA THR A 161 6.85 -1.31 -6.31
C THR A 161 5.73 -0.30 -6.12
N ALA A 162 5.40 0.05 -4.88
CA ALA A 162 4.64 1.23 -4.54
C ALA A 162 5.62 2.31 -4.06
N ARG A 163 5.37 3.58 -4.40
CA ARG A 163 6.22 4.71 -4.02
C ARG A 163 5.43 5.66 -3.15
N PHE A 164 5.52 5.49 -1.83
CA PHE A 164 4.82 6.36 -0.90
C PHE A 164 5.54 7.69 -0.70
N ALA A 165 4.76 8.76 -0.63
CA ALA A 165 5.26 10.10 -0.32
C ALA A 165 4.36 10.77 0.71
N LEU A 166 4.97 11.62 1.55
CA LEU A 166 4.27 12.61 2.34
C LEU A 166 4.10 13.87 1.48
N VAL A 167 2.85 14.28 1.29
CA VAL A 167 2.49 15.41 0.43
C VAL A 167 1.88 16.52 1.27
N THR A 168 2.36 17.75 1.06
CA THR A 168 1.91 18.97 1.72
C THR A 168 1.64 20.06 0.69
N LEU A 169 1.01 21.16 1.09
CA LEU A 169 0.88 22.34 0.23
C LEU A 169 2.23 23.05 0.07
N ALA A 170 2.60 23.39 -1.16
CA ALA A 170 3.77 24.18 -1.45
C ALA A 170 3.65 25.61 -0.88
N GLY A 171 4.77 26.21 -0.49
CA GLY A 171 4.81 27.60 -0.01
C GLY A 171 4.19 27.82 1.37
N ARG A 172 3.90 26.78 2.13
CA ARG A 172 3.32 26.85 3.48
C ARG A 172 4.30 26.34 4.54
N SER A 173 4.27 26.96 5.72
CA SER A 173 4.93 26.40 6.90
C SER A 173 4.24 25.10 7.31
N GLU A 174 5.02 24.06 7.48
CA GLU A 174 4.53 22.75 7.87
C GLU A 174 4.16 22.74 9.37
N ALA A 175 3.12 22.01 9.73
CA ALA A 175 2.79 21.74 11.12
C ALA A 175 3.96 21.01 11.81
N PRO A 176 4.43 21.45 12.99
CA PRO A 176 5.59 20.84 13.67
C PRO A 176 5.44 19.33 13.88
N ALA A 177 4.22 18.85 14.07
CA ALA A 177 3.92 17.42 14.22
C ALA A 177 4.25 16.58 12.98
N LEU A 178 4.34 17.19 11.77
CA LEU A 178 4.70 16.45 10.55
C LEU A 178 6.14 15.92 10.58
N ALA A 179 7.04 16.53 11.35
CA ALA A 179 8.38 15.99 11.57
C ALA A 179 8.34 14.58 12.21
N ILE A 180 7.38 14.34 13.11
CA ILE A 180 7.17 13.04 13.75
C ILE A 180 6.69 12.03 12.70
N VAL A 181 5.73 12.41 11.86
CA VAL A 181 5.22 11.55 10.78
C VAL A 181 6.34 11.16 9.83
N ARG A 182 7.18 12.12 9.41
CA ARG A 182 8.34 11.85 8.53
C ARG A 182 9.29 10.83 9.14
N ARG A 183 9.66 11.02 10.39
CA ARG A 183 10.56 10.10 11.09
C ARG A 183 9.98 8.69 11.14
N LEU A 184 8.71 8.56 11.48
CA LEU A 184 8.05 7.26 11.49
C LEU A 184 7.93 6.64 10.09
N MET A 185 7.71 7.43 9.05
CA MET A 185 7.75 6.93 7.67
C MET A 185 9.16 6.41 7.33
N GLN A 186 10.23 7.13 7.68
CA GLN A 186 11.60 6.68 7.47
C GLN A 186 11.92 5.36 8.18
N ASP A 187 11.35 5.14 9.38
CA ASP A 187 11.59 3.94 10.16
C ASP A 187 10.75 2.74 9.70
N LEU A 188 9.52 2.98 9.22
CA LEU A 188 8.52 1.95 8.92
C LEU A 188 8.38 1.62 7.43
N LEU A 189 8.68 2.57 6.54
CA LEU A 189 8.57 2.37 5.08
C LEU A 189 9.93 1.98 4.49
N ARG A 190 10.46 0.86 4.99
CA ARG A 190 11.65 0.21 4.46
C ARG A 190 11.27 -1.16 3.98
N ASP A 191 11.78 -1.57 2.81
CA ASP A 191 11.73 -2.97 2.41
C ASP A 191 12.61 -3.78 3.36
N ALA A 192 12.01 -4.78 4.01
CA ALA A 192 12.68 -5.75 4.86
C ALA A 192 13.14 -6.94 4.02
#